data_66f349d829b5ba2dbbfd239d09a48595
#
_entry.id   66f349d829b5ba2dbbfd239d09a48595
#
_cell.length_a   1.000
_cell.length_b   1.000
_cell.length_c   1.000
_cell.angle_alpha   90.00
_cell.angle_beta   90.00
_cell.angle_gamma   90.00
#
_symmetry.space_group_name_H-M   'P 1'
#
loop_
_entity.id
_entity.type
_entity.pdbx_description
1 polymer ?
#
loop_
_entity_poly.entity_id
_entity_poly.type
_entity_poly.pdbx_seq_one_letter_code
_entity_poly.pdbx_strand_id
1 'polypeptide(L)'
;QNAPSGSYDTEFTWEQDKDGKAYVNDYQMRQYYVTRERQSYSAALDWDISTNHKLTFKGIFNNRNDWENRYRTNLKDLEPDGSATVRIQTKAGTPDNRNARLERQRTMDFSLGGEHLFGLLSMDWHASYAKASEERPNERYIDFQLKKQKFDIDLSNERQPFASPKDGSTMTLNDEFSLKELTEQQEDIKEQDLKFSANFKLPFKNGNKLKFGAKVVRKTKDKAVDFYEYSPLDEDAFMENSLKNTVDQSNKHFMPNNKYQTGIYASKEYTGALDLNNPALFEKEQVQEELAGNFEARETVSSGYVRFDSKITDRIELMSGLRIENTNLAYTGRTYDADEDITGKTERQRNSYINFLPSLLVKWNVNDDFKVRGSFTQTLSRPKYSALVPSVNIKRSDNEITIGNPELKPTTSYNFDLSADYYFRSIGLVSAGIFYKKIDDFIVDQVSTNYEYQGNVYTRFTQPKNAGNANLLGVELSYQRDFGFIAPALKCIGFYGTYTYTHSRVEDFNFEGRENEEGLSMPG
;
A
#
# COMPACT_ATOMS: atom_id res chain seq x y z
N GLN A 1 3.65 -17.10 17.01
CA GLN A 1 4.20 -17.88 15.90
C GLN A 1 5.55 -17.29 15.54
N ASN A 2 6.64 -18.06 15.60
CA ASN A 2 7.97 -17.66 15.15
C ASN A 2 8.22 -18.32 13.80
N ALA A 3 8.51 -17.51 12.78
CA ALA A 3 8.86 -18.00 11.47
C ALA A 3 10.16 -17.34 11.00
N PRO A 4 11.31 -18.01 11.16
CA PRO A 4 12.53 -17.58 10.49
C PRO A 4 12.38 -17.89 9.00
N SER A 5 12.74 -16.94 8.14
CA SER A 5 12.81 -17.16 6.71
C SER A 5 14.04 -16.48 6.13
N GLY A 6 14.71 -17.16 5.21
CA GLY A 6 15.69 -16.59 4.31
C GLY A 6 15.07 -16.48 2.91
N SER A 7 15.28 -15.40 2.23
CA SER A 7 14.87 -15.24 0.82
C SER A 7 15.97 -14.56 0.02
N TYR A 8 15.99 -14.87 -1.27
CA TYR A 8 16.90 -14.33 -2.25
C TYR A 8 16.08 -13.62 -3.31
N ASP A 9 16.61 -12.49 -3.79
CA ASP A 9 15.90 -11.62 -4.71
C ASP A 9 16.91 -10.99 -5.67
N THR A 10 16.52 -10.87 -6.94
CA THR A 10 17.26 -10.14 -7.97
C THR A 10 16.33 -9.13 -8.59
N GLU A 11 16.82 -7.91 -8.78
CA GLU A 11 16.07 -6.82 -9.41
C GLU A 11 16.91 -6.18 -10.49
N PHE A 12 16.27 -5.90 -11.62
CA PHE A 12 16.92 -5.31 -12.78
C PHE A 12 16.09 -4.14 -13.29
N THR A 13 16.72 -2.97 -13.43
CA THR A 13 16.11 -1.81 -14.08
C THR A 13 16.63 -1.71 -15.50
N TRP A 14 15.72 -1.55 -16.45
CA TRP A 14 16.02 -1.45 -17.86
C TRP A 14 15.88 -0.02 -18.33
N GLU A 15 16.83 0.41 -19.14
CA GLU A 15 16.80 1.69 -19.83
C GLU A 15 17.02 1.48 -21.33
N GLN A 16 16.89 2.54 -22.12
CA GLN A 16 17.22 2.55 -23.55
C GLN A 16 18.39 3.48 -23.80
N ASP A 17 19.35 3.00 -24.57
CA ASP A 17 20.43 3.84 -25.05
C ASP A 17 19.92 4.83 -26.13
N LYS A 18 20.81 5.73 -26.58
CA LYS A 18 20.51 6.73 -27.62
C LYS A 18 20.06 6.15 -28.97
N ASP A 19 20.32 4.87 -29.21
CA ASP A 19 19.92 4.14 -30.41
C ASP A 19 18.62 3.33 -30.19
N GLY A 20 18.00 3.47 -29.00
CA GLY A 20 16.75 2.79 -28.61
C GLY A 20 16.94 1.34 -28.21
N LYS A 21 18.17 0.87 -28.01
CA LYS A 21 18.47 -0.49 -27.58
C LYS A 21 18.34 -0.58 -26.06
N ALA A 22 17.55 -1.56 -25.59
CA ALA A 22 17.39 -1.82 -24.16
C ALA A 22 18.67 -2.39 -23.54
N TYR A 23 19.02 -1.89 -22.36
CA TYR A 23 20.12 -2.39 -21.53
C TYR A 23 19.73 -2.37 -20.04
N VAL A 24 20.44 -3.12 -19.21
CA VAL A 24 20.25 -3.12 -17.75
C VAL A 24 21.08 -1.99 -17.15
N ASN A 25 20.45 -1.00 -16.52
CA ASN A 25 21.12 0.13 -15.88
C ASN A 25 21.39 -0.11 -14.39
N ASP A 26 20.49 -0.79 -13.69
CA ASP A 26 20.65 -1.14 -12.28
C ASP A 26 20.47 -2.65 -12.12
N TYR A 27 21.45 -3.30 -11.47
CA TYR A 27 21.49 -4.75 -11.32
C TYR A 27 21.72 -5.09 -9.85
N GLN A 28 20.69 -5.61 -9.16
CA GLN A 28 20.73 -5.87 -7.73
C GLN A 28 20.59 -7.35 -7.40
N MET A 29 21.40 -7.80 -6.45
CA MET A 29 21.28 -9.11 -5.78
C MET A 29 21.08 -8.87 -4.30
N ARG A 30 20.04 -9.44 -3.71
CA ARG A 30 19.67 -9.23 -2.32
C ARG A 30 19.46 -10.55 -1.59
N GLN A 31 19.90 -10.59 -0.36
CA GLN A 31 19.68 -11.71 0.54
C GLN A 31 19.08 -11.20 1.85
N TYR A 32 17.93 -11.76 2.22
CA TYR A 32 17.17 -11.35 3.40
C TYR A 32 17.16 -12.44 4.46
N TYR A 33 17.23 -12.01 5.70
CA TYR A 33 17.00 -12.84 6.87
C TYR A 33 15.93 -12.18 7.71
N VAL A 34 14.77 -12.83 7.83
CA VAL A 34 13.61 -12.30 8.55
C VAL A 34 13.22 -13.26 9.65
N THR A 35 13.08 -12.74 10.87
CA THR A 35 12.42 -13.45 11.96
C THR A 35 11.14 -12.71 12.31
N ARG A 36 10.00 -13.40 12.22
CA ARG A 36 8.69 -12.83 12.50
C ARG A 36 8.05 -13.47 13.71
N GLU A 37 7.72 -12.64 14.69
CA GLU A 37 6.95 -13.06 15.86
C GLU A 37 5.58 -12.37 15.84
N ARG A 38 4.53 -13.18 15.97
CA ARG A 38 3.14 -12.68 16.04
C ARG A 38 2.47 -13.14 17.32
N GLN A 39 1.80 -12.20 17.96
CA GLN A 39 0.96 -12.44 19.12
C GLN A 39 -0.42 -11.86 18.84
N SER A 40 -1.45 -12.66 19.06
CA SER A 40 -2.84 -12.25 18.83
C SER A 40 -3.68 -12.67 20.03
N TYR A 41 -4.40 -11.71 20.58
CA TYR A 41 -5.32 -11.92 21.69
C TYR A 41 -6.69 -11.41 21.26
N SER A 42 -7.74 -12.19 21.50
CA SER A 42 -9.10 -11.77 21.24
C SER A 42 -10.02 -12.22 22.37
N ALA A 43 -11.00 -11.37 22.67
CA ALA A 43 -12.07 -11.66 23.60
C ALA A 43 -13.40 -11.22 23.01
N ALA A 44 -14.43 -12.02 23.19
CA ALA A 44 -15.80 -11.66 22.83
C ALA A 44 -16.72 -12.05 23.97
N LEU A 45 -17.66 -11.17 24.29
CA LEU A 45 -18.71 -11.39 25.29
C LEU A 45 -20.04 -10.97 24.69
N ASP A 46 -20.95 -11.89 24.62
CA ASP A 46 -22.35 -11.67 24.29
C ASP A 46 -23.19 -11.79 25.57
N TRP A 47 -23.97 -10.78 25.85
CA TRP A 47 -24.85 -10.74 27.03
C TRP A 47 -26.28 -10.50 26.61
N ASP A 48 -27.11 -11.54 26.70
CA ASP A 48 -28.55 -11.46 26.52
C ASP A 48 -29.20 -10.98 27.83
N ILE A 49 -29.42 -9.64 27.90
CA ILE A 49 -30.08 -9.02 29.08
C ILE A 49 -31.53 -9.51 29.18
N SER A 50 -32.17 -9.68 28.02
CA SER A 50 -33.52 -10.24 27.88
C SER A 50 -33.71 -10.76 26.45
N THR A 51 -34.85 -11.34 26.13
CA THR A 51 -35.21 -11.76 24.77
C THR A 51 -35.18 -10.65 23.74
N ASN A 52 -35.26 -9.38 24.19
CA ASN A 52 -35.33 -8.20 23.32
C ASN A 52 -34.08 -7.32 23.37
N HIS A 53 -33.15 -7.60 24.27
CA HIS A 53 -32.00 -6.74 24.52
C HIS A 53 -30.73 -7.56 24.66
N LYS A 54 -29.78 -7.32 23.74
CA LYS A 54 -28.47 -7.95 23.73
C LYS A 54 -27.38 -6.89 23.73
N LEU A 55 -26.30 -7.11 24.47
CA LEU A 55 -25.05 -6.36 24.41
C LEU A 55 -23.93 -7.27 23.94
N THR A 56 -23.04 -6.74 23.17
CA THR A 56 -21.86 -7.43 22.63
C THR A 56 -20.62 -6.60 22.88
N PHE A 57 -19.62 -7.20 23.51
CA PHE A 57 -18.27 -6.64 23.59
C PHE A 57 -17.32 -7.49 22.77
N LYS A 58 -16.45 -6.87 21.99
CA LYS A 58 -15.36 -7.53 21.28
C LYS A 58 -14.07 -6.74 21.44
N GLY A 59 -12.99 -7.44 21.69
CA GLY A 59 -11.66 -6.87 21.77
C GLY A 59 -10.66 -7.75 21.02
N ILE A 60 -9.77 -7.11 20.27
CA ILE A 60 -8.65 -7.78 19.64
C ILE A 60 -7.39 -6.94 19.83
N PHE A 61 -6.28 -7.61 20.09
CA PHE A 61 -4.95 -7.04 20.12
C PHE A 61 -4.01 -7.93 19.33
N ASN A 62 -3.29 -7.34 18.37
CA ASN A 62 -2.24 -8.02 17.61
C ASN A 62 -0.95 -7.25 17.77
N ASN A 63 0.14 -7.99 17.93
CA ASN A 63 1.51 -7.48 17.88
C ASN A 63 2.30 -8.34 16.91
N ARG A 64 2.99 -7.69 15.97
CA ARG A 64 3.93 -8.31 15.03
C ARG A 64 5.26 -7.61 15.17
N ASN A 65 6.30 -8.38 15.42
CA ASN A 65 7.67 -7.92 15.36
C ASN A 65 8.39 -8.66 14.23
N ASP A 66 8.94 -7.91 13.30
CA ASP A 66 9.75 -8.41 12.20
C ASP A 66 11.18 -7.89 12.39
N TRP A 67 12.12 -8.79 12.65
CA TRP A 67 13.55 -8.50 12.65
C TRP A 67 14.12 -8.89 11.31
N GLU A 68 14.67 -7.92 10.59
CA GLU A 68 15.17 -8.12 9.23
C GLU A 68 16.61 -7.64 9.10
N ASN A 69 17.45 -8.49 8.50
CA ASN A 69 18.73 -8.10 7.93
C ASN A 69 18.70 -8.30 6.42
N ARG A 70 19.39 -7.44 5.68
CA ARG A 70 19.56 -7.56 4.23
C ARG A 70 21.00 -7.30 3.85
N TYR A 71 21.50 -8.15 2.96
CA TYR A 71 22.77 -7.95 2.30
C TYR A 71 22.50 -7.74 0.82
N ARG A 72 23.02 -6.64 0.25
CA ARG A 72 22.76 -6.24 -1.12
C ARG A 72 24.06 -5.91 -1.85
N THR A 73 24.27 -6.54 -3.00
CA THR A 73 25.23 -6.10 -4.01
C THR A 73 24.45 -5.43 -5.15
N ASN A 74 24.87 -4.24 -5.55
CA ASN A 74 24.26 -3.47 -6.62
C ASN A 74 25.32 -3.00 -7.60
N LEU A 75 25.14 -3.30 -8.89
CA LEU A 75 25.86 -2.64 -9.98
C LEU A 75 25.02 -1.44 -10.41
N LYS A 76 25.40 -0.27 -9.91
CA LYS A 76 24.71 1.00 -10.13
C LYS A 76 25.30 1.69 -11.35
N ASP A 77 24.45 2.41 -12.12
CA ASP A 77 24.83 3.10 -13.33
C ASP A 77 25.59 2.17 -14.30
N LEU A 78 25.03 0.97 -14.51
CA LEU A 78 25.58 -0.03 -15.40
C LEU A 78 25.32 0.41 -16.84
N GLU A 79 26.40 0.70 -17.55
CA GLU A 79 26.37 1.21 -18.93
C GLU A 79 26.43 0.06 -19.96
N PRO A 80 26.02 0.30 -21.22
CA PRO A 80 26.13 -0.70 -22.29
C PRO A 80 27.54 -1.24 -22.54
N ASP A 81 28.58 -0.50 -22.16
CA ASP A 81 29.98 -0.93 -22.27
C ASP A 81 30.44 -1.80 -21.09
N GLY A 82 29.52 -2.12 -20.17
CA GLY A 82 29.77 -2.91 -18.98
C GLY A 82 30.38 -2.13 -17.80
N SER A 83 30.59 -0.81 -17.90
CA SER A 83 31.08 -0.01 -16.78
C SER A 83 29.99 0.21 -15.75
N ALA A 84 30.34 0.11 -14.46
CA ALA A 84 29.43 0.30 -13.34
C ALA A 84 30.14 0.77 -12.08
N THR A 85 29.35 1.27 -11.13
CA THR A 85 29.74 1.42 -9.72
C THR A 85 29.19 0.23 -8.93
N VAL A 86 30.07 -0.50 -8.26
CA VAL A 86 29.64 -1.58 -7.35
C VAL A 86 29.31 -0.97 -6.00
N ARG A 87 28.13 -1.27 -5.48
CA ARG A 87 27.70 -0.91 -4.13
C ARG A 87 27.45 -2.19 -3.31
N ILE A 88 27.94 -2.21 -2.08
CA ILE A 88 27.81 -3.32 -1.14
C ILE A 88 27.21 -2.79 0.16
N GLN A 89 25.99 -3.21 0.44
CA GLN A 89 25.20 -2.67 1.53
C GLN A 89 24.78 -3.76 2.53
N THR A 90 24.94 -3.45 3.81
CA THR A 90 24.36 -4.21 4.93
C THR A 90 23.27 -3.39 5.59
N LYS A 91 22.08 -4.00 5.75
CA LYS A 91 20.96 -3.51 6.55
C LYS A 91 20.97 -4.21 7.89
N ALA A 92 20.99 -3.42 8.95
CA ALA A 92 21.04 -3.90 10.33
C ALA A 92 20.14 -3.06 11.26
N GLY A 93 20.22 -3.31 12.54
CA GLY A 93 19.69 -2.51 13.64
C GLY A 93 20.65 -2.58 14.82
N THR A 94 20.28 -2.05 15.98
CA THR A 94 21.10 -2.08 17.19
C THR A 94 21.10 -3.45 17.88
N PRO A 95 22.05 -3.72 18.81
CA PRO A 95 22.08 -4.95 19.60
C PRO A 95 20.79 -5.20 20.38
N ASP A 96 20.10 -4.14 20.86
CA ASP A 96 18.82 -4.23 21.55
C ASP A 96 17.71 -4.85 20.66
N ASN A 97 17.88 -4.75 19.35
CA ASN A 97 17.00 -5.32 18.34
C ASN A 97 17.65 -6.50 17.59
N ARG A 98 18.52 -7.29 18.24
CA ARG A 98 19.16 -8.49 17.65
C ARG A 98 20.08 -8.14 16.47
N ASN A 99 20.64 -6.95 16.43
CA ASN A 99 21.40 -6.38 15.30
C ASN A 99 20.59 -6.42 13.97
N ALA A 100 19.28 -6.32 14.05
CA ALA A 100 18.39 -6.34 12.89
C ALA A 100 17.44 -5.14 12.92
N ARG A 101 17.03 -4.65 11.78
CA ARG A 101 15.93 -3.71 11.71
C ARG A 101 14.70 -4.33 12.36
N LEU A 102 14.21 -3.73 13.43
CA LEU A 102 12.92 -4.09 14.01
C LEU A 102 11.81 -3.27 13.35
N GLU A 103 10.82 -3.94 12.77
CA GLU A 103 9.53 -3.36 12.43
C GLU A 103 8.49 -3.94 13.38
N ARG A 104 7.93 -3.08 14.23
CA ARG A 104 6.90 -3.45 15.20
C ARG A 104 5.56 -2.89 14.76
N GLN A 105 4.65 -3.77 14.42
CA GLN A 105 3.27 -3.40 14.10
C GLN A 105 2.33 -3.87 15.20
N ARG A 106 1.53 -2.94 15.71
CA ARG A 106 0.50 -3.20 16.70
C ARG A 106 -0.85 -2.74 16.21
N THR A 107 -1.85 -3.58 16.37
CA THR A 107 -3.24 -3.20 16.14
C THR A 107 -4.10 -3.61 17.32
N MET A 108 -4.97 -2.72 17.76
CA MET A 108 -6.01 -3.04 18.72
C MET A 108 -7.35 -2.46 18.25
N ASP A 109 -8.41 -3.20 18.48
CA ASP A 109 -9.78 -2.76 18.27
C ASP A 109 -10.62 -3.21 19.45
N PHE A 110 -11.34 -2.29 20.04
CA PHE A 110 -12.34 -2.55 21.08
C PHE A 110 -13.67 -2.03 20.59
N SER A 111 -14.69 -2.89 20.64
CA SER A 111 -16.03 -2.54 20.21
C SER A 111 -17.07 -2.96 21.22
N LEU A 112 -18.06 -2.11 21.36
CA LEU A 112 -19.27 -2.34 22.13
C LEU A 112 -20.47 -2.16 21.20
N GLY A 113 -21.38 -3.11 21.20
CA GLY A 113 -22.60 -3.09 20.41
C GLY A 113 -23.82 -3.44 21.25
N GLY A 114 -24.97 -2.98 20.79
CA GLY A 114 -26.25 -3.37 21.37
C GLY A 114 -27.28 -3.60 20.29
N GLU A 115 -28.11 -4.62 20.49
CA GLU A 115 -29.30 -4.95 19.70
C GLU A 115 -30.52 -4.87 20.59
N HIS A 116 -31.52 -4.13 20.16
CA HIS A 116 -32.71 -3.85 20.94
C HIS A 116 -33.96 -3.98 20.08
N LEU A 117 -35.00 -4.60 20.64
CA LEU A 117 -36.31 -4.70 20.02
C LEU A 117 -37.33 -3.94 20.87
N PHE A 118 -37.85 -2.83 20.37
CA PHE A 118 -38.87 -1.99 20.98
C PHE A 118 -40.19 -2.17 20.24
N GLY A 119 -40.95 -3.18 20.57
CA GLY A 119 -42.13 -3.58 19.83
C GLY A 119 -41.79 -4.03 18.41
N LEU A 120 -42.15 -3.23 17.38
CA LEU A 120 -41.81 -3.51 16.00
C LEU A 120 -40.47 -2.84 15.55
N LEU A 121 -39.98 -1.89 16.33
CA LEU A 121 -38.74 -1.17 15.99
C LEU A 121 -37.54 -1.97 16.49
N SER A 122 -36.70 -2.44 15.57
CA SER A 122 -35.38 -2.96 15.90
C SER A 122 -34.38 -1.81 15.84
N MET A 123 -33.49 -1.73 16.82
CA MET A 123 -32.37 -0.81 16.88
C MET A 123 -31.09 -1.62 17.08
N ASP A 124 -30.05 -1.32 16.32
CA ASP A 124 -28.68 -1.73 16.61
C ASP A 124 -27.77 -0.51 16.68
N TRP A 125 -26.84 -0.54 17.61
CA TRP A 125 -25.80 0.48 17.71
C TRP A 125 -24.43 -0.16 17.93
N HIS A 126 -23.40 0.56 17.49
CA HIS A 126 -22.03 0.10 17.59
C HIS A 126 -21.11 1.28 17.88
N ALA A 127 -20.28 1.14 18.91
CA ALA A 127 -19.19 2.06 19.23
C ALA A 127 -17.88 1.29 19.16
N SER A 128 -16.86 1.83 18.52
CA SER A 128 -15.53 1.22 18.50
C SER A 128 -14.41 2.24 18.57
N TYR A 129 -13.32 1.79 19.19
CA TYR A 129 -12.03 2.46 19.20
C TYR A 129 -10.98 1.50 18.67
N ALA A 130 -10.32 1.91 17.58
CA ALA A 130 -9.20 1.17 17.00
C ALA A 130 -7.93 2.02 17.01
N LYS A 131 -6.80 1.38 17.24
CA LYS A 131 -5.47 1.98 17.12
C LYS A 131 -4.55 1.04 16.37
N ALA A 132 -3.84 1.59 15.37
CA ALA A 132 -2.74 0.92 14.70
C ALA A 132 -1.47 1.74 14.88
N SER A 133 -0.33 1.07 15.02
CA SER A 133 0.99 1.69 15.00
C SER A 133 1.99 0.83 14.27
N GLU A 134 2.93 1.48 13.60
CA GLU A 134 4.15 0.89 13.07
C GLU A 134 5.34 1.69 13.62
N GLU A 135 6.28 1.01 14.24
CA GLU A 135 7.46 1.59 14.85
C GLU A 135 8.69 0.89 14.27
N ARG A 136 9.64 1.67 13.74
CA ARG A 136 10.99 1.23 13.38
C ARG A 136 11.97 2.05 14.18
N PRO A 137 12.39 1.57 15.37
CA PRO A 137 13.17 2.37 16.31
C PRO A 137 14.60 2.65 15.84
N ASN A 138 15.16 1.78 15.01
CA ASN A 138 16.49 1.93 14.48
C ASN A 138 16.71 0.99 13.28
N GLU A 139 16.75 1.57 12.12
CA GLU A 139 17.10 0.92 10.87
C GLU A 139 18.42 1.51 10.39
N ARG A 140 19.48 0.70 10.36
CA ARG A 140 20.84 1.10 10.02
C ARG A 140 21.26 0.56 8.68
N TYR A 141 21.92 1.39 7.89
CA TYR A 141 22.59 0.99 6.67
C TYR A 141 24.05 1.38 6.70
N ILE A 142 24.91 0.46 6.28
CA ILE A 142 26.29 0.76 5.91
C ILE A 142 26.45 0.35 4.45
N ASP A 143 26.89 1.27 3.60
CA ASP A 143 27.00 1.11 2.16
C ASP A 143 28.39 1.52 1.70
N PHE A 144 29.09 0.61 1.03
CA PHE A 144 30.42 0.82 0.44
C PHE A 144 30.30 0.87 -1.07
N GLN A 145 31.19 1.62 -1.73
CA GLN A 145 31.22 1.73 -3.18
C GLN A 145 32.63 1.54 -3.74
N LEU A 146 32.65 0.96 -4.95
CA LEU A 146 33.85 0.87 -5.78
C LEU A 146 33.46 1.29 -7.21
N LYS A 147 34.03 2.42 -7.69
CA LYS A 147 33.70 3.03 -8.97
C LYS A 147 34.52 2.42 -10.11
N LYS A 148 34.07 2.63 -11.35
CA LYS A 148 34.79 2.30 -12.59
C LYS A 148 35.10 0.81 -12.74
N GLN A 149 34.23 -0.05 -12.27
CA GLN A 149 34.33 -1.49 -12.47
C GLN A 149 33.81 -1.88 -13.85
N LYS A 150 34.27 -3.01 -14.38
CA LYS A 150 33.88 -3.54 -15.68
C LYS A 150 33.26 -4.92 -15.57
N PHE A 151 32.19 -5.15 -16.32
CA PHE A 151 31.44 -6.40 -16.32
C PHE A 151 31.15 -6.88 -17.73
N ASP A 152 31.21 -8.18 -17.92
CA ASP A 152 30.60 -8.82 -19.08
C ASP A 152 29.12 -9.11 -18.77
N ILE A 153 28.23 -8.60 -19.63
CA ILE A 153 26.78 -8.71 -19.43
C ILE A 153 26.20 -9.70 -20.42
N ASP A 154 25.63 -10.78 -19.88
CA ASP A 154 24.90 -11.79 -20.65
C ASP A 154 23.39 -11.49 -20.60
N LEU A 155 22.82 -11.08 -21.74
CA LEU A 155 21.40 -10.83 -21.96
C LEU A 155 20.73 -11.91 -22.80
N SER A 156 21.33 -13.08 -22.94
CA SER A 156 20.74 -14.22 -23.69
C SER A 156 19.37 -14.64 -23.14
N ASN A 157 19.12 -14.37 -21.86
CA ASN A 157 17.82 -14.45 -21.23
C ASN A 157 17.49 -13.10 -20.57
N GLU A 158 16.66 -12.28 -21.22
CA GLU A 158 16.25 -10.97 -20.73
C GLU A 158 15.53 -10.99 -19.37
N ARG A 159 14.92 -12.13 -19.01
CA ARG A 159 14.30 -12.30 -17.68
C ARG A 159 15.31 -12.64 -16.58
N GLN A 160 16.52 -13.00 -16.95
CA GLN A 160 17.60 -13.40 -16.05
C GLN A 160 18.95 -12.89 -16.56
N PRO A 161 19.14 -11.55 -16.70
CA PRO A 161 20.41 -10.97 -17.08
C PRO A 161 21.50 -11.41 -16.10
N PHE A 162 22.74 -11.54 -16.58
CA PHE A 162 23.84 -11.97 -15.74
C PHE A 162 25.06 -11.09 -16.00
N ALA A 163 25.65 -10.58 -14.91
CA ALA A 163 26.87 -9.81 -14.91
C ALA A 163 28.00 -10.61 -14.30
N SER A 164 29.17 -10.65 -14.97
CA SER A 164 30.39 -11.25 -14.44
C SER A 164 31.53 -10.24 -14.42
N PRO A 165 32.33 -10.17 -13.35
CA PRO A 165 33.48 -9.25 -13.28
C PRO A 165 34.50 -9.50 -14.41
N LYS A 166 35.05 -8.41 -14.94
CA LYS A 166 36.06 -8.40 -15.99
C LYS A 166 37.24 -7.51 -15.59
N ASP A 167 38.41 -7.77 -16.15
CA ASP A 167 39.61 -6.94 -16.01
C ASP A 167 40.02 -6.65 -14.54
N GLY A 168 39.91 -7.62 -13.66
CA GLY A 168 40.23 -7.48 -12.25
C GLY A 168 39.13 -6.83 -11.39
N SER A 169 37.99 -6.48 -11.98
CA SER A 169 36.83 -5.96 -11.24
C SER A 169 36.25 -6.96 -10.25
N THR A 170 35.57 -6.47 -9.23
CA THR A 170 35.02 -7.30 -8.16
C THR A 170 33.62 -6.87 -7.75
N MET A 171 32.83 -7.82 -7.24
CA MET A 171 31.55 -7.58 -6.55
C MET A 171 31.63 -7.92 -5.04
N THR A 172 32.84 -8.06 -4.51
CA THR A 172 33.09 -8.48 -3.13
C THR A 172 33.84 -7.38 -2.40
N LEU A 173 33.39 -7.01 -1.20
CA LEU A 173 34.02 -5.99 -0.37
C LEU A 173 35.48 -6.31 -0.08
N ASN A 174 36.35 -5.36 -0.38
CA ASN A 174 37.81 -5.41 -0.13
C ASN A 174 38.33 -4.00 0.19
N ASP A 175 39.64 -3.85 0.28
CA ASP A 175 40.36 -2.62 0.63
C ASP A 175 40.36 -1.52 -0.44
N GLU A 176 39.84 -1.80 -1.64
CA GLU A 176 39.65 -0.81 -2.71
C GLU A 176 38.35 -0.04 -2.57
N PHE A 177 37.40 -0.51 -1.75
CA PHE A 177 36.12 0.16 -1.51
C PHE A 177 36.29 1.37 -0.57
N SER A 178 35.44 2.38 -0.77
CA SER A 178 35.28 3.50 0.17
C SER A 178 33.90 3.48 0.79
N LEU A 179 33.72 4.10 1.95
CA LEU A 179 32.40 4.34 2.53
C LEU A 179 31.61 5.26 1.61
N LYS A 180 30.39 4.86 1.30
CA LYS A 180 29.43 5.68 0.55
C LYS A 180 28.42 6.34 1.46
N GLU A 181 27.90 5.57 2.44
CA GLU A 181 26.79 6.01 3.27
C GLU A 181 26.77 5.18 4.56
N LEU A 182 26.57 5.86 5.69
CA LEU A 182 26.29 5.25 6.97
C LEU A 182 25.09 5.99 7.59
N THR A 183 23.94 5.31 7.71
CA THR A 183 22.68 5.97 8.09
C THR A 183 21.97 5.24 9.21
N GLU A 184 21.18 5.99 9.98
CA GLU A 184 20.19 5.47 10.93
C GLU A 184 18.87 6.19 10.75
N GLN A 185 17.79 5.41 10.56
CA GLN A 185 16.43 5.89 10.45
C GLN A 185 15.58 5.42 11.63
N GLN A 186 14.74 6.32 12.12
CA GLN A 186 13.65 6.01 13.05
C GLN A 186 12.33 6.39 12.42
N GLU A 187 11.33 5.52 12.51
CA GLU A 187 10.00 5.79 11.97
C GLU A 187 8.92 5.42 12.98
N ASP A 188 7.96 6.32 13.17
CA ASP A 188 6.78 6.14 14.00
C ASP A 188 5.53 6.54 13.21
N ILE A 189 4.64 5.59 12.95
CA ILE A 189 3.35 5.82 12.31
C ILE A 189 2.26 5.41 13.28
N LYS A 190 1.30 6.30 13.54
CA LYS A 190 0.15 6.06 14.41
C LYS A 190 -1.14 6.41 13.69
N GLU A 191 -2.12 5.52 13.79
CA GLU A 191 -3.48 5.76 13.31
C GLU A 191 -4.47 5.41 14.40
N GLN A 192 -5.48 6.25 14.61
CA GLN A 192 -6.55 6.03 15.58
C GLN A 192 -7.91 6.30 14.94
N ASP A 193 -8.85 5.39 15.16
CA ASP A 193 -10.22 5.46 14.67
C ASP A 193 -11.19 5.42 15.85
N LEU A 194 -12.07 6.41 15.95
CA LEU A 194 -13.23 6.39 16.82
C LEU A 194 -14.49 6.35 15.95
N LYS A 195 -15.34 5.33 16.16
CA LYS A 195 -16.55 5.12 15.37
C LYS A 195 -17.75 4.98 16.26
N PHE A 196 -18.85 5.58 15.84
CA PHE A 196 -20.16 5.38 16.43
C PHE A 196 -21.20 5.26 15.31
N SER A 197 -22.12 4.30 15.43
CA SER A 197 -23.26 4.15 14.52
C SER A 197 -24.50 3.69 15.27
N ALA A 198 -25.67 4.13 14.79
CA ALA A 198 -26.96 3.62 15.21
C ALA A 198 -27.85 3.40 13.99
N ASN A 199 -28.49 2.25 13.90
CA ASN A 199 -29.36 1.83 12.84
C ASN A 199 -30.72 1.44 13.40
N PHE A 200 -31.75 1.75 12.65
CA PHE A 200 -33.14 1.44 12.99
C PHE A 200 -33.80 0.71 11.83
N LYS A 201 -34.65 -0.25 12.15
CA LYS A 201 -35.43 -1.03 11.20
C LYS A 201 -36.86 -1.14 11.69
N LEU A 202 -37.80 -0.70 10.86
CA LEU A 202 -39.22 -0.76 11.08
C LEU A 202 -39.87 -1.62 10.00
N PRO A 203 -40.38 -2.83 10.33
CA PRO A 203 -41.16 -3.65 9.40
C PRO A 203 -42.61 -3.16 9.31
N PHE A 204 -43.21 -3.30 8.11
CA PHE A 204 -44.62 -3.04 7.87
C PHE A 204 -45.40 -4.35 7.63
N LYS A 205 -46.72 -4.33 7.83
CA LYS A 205 -47.60 -5.51 7.70
C LYS A 205 -47.57 -6.17 6.31
N ASN A 206 -47.28 -5.39 5.27
CA ASN A 206 -47.21 -5.85 3.87
C ASN A 206 -45.83 -6.46 3.50
N GLY A 207 -44.94 -6.70 4.48
CA GLY A 207 -43.59 -7.25 4.27
C GLY A 207 -42.53 -6.20 3.89
N ASN A 208 -42.92 -4.96 3.71
CA ASN A 208 -41.98 -3.85 3.46
C ASN A 208 -41.20 -3.52 4.74
N LYS A 209 -40.05 -2.84 4.59
CA LYS A 209 -39.19 -2.44 5.71
C LYS A 209 -38.60 -1.07 5.45
N LEU A 210 -38.67 -0.18 6.44
CA LEU A 210 -37.90 1.06 6.46
C LEU A 210 -36.66 0.85 7.33
N LYS A 211 -35.50 1.26 6.80
CA LYS A 211 -34.24 1.29 7.53
C LYS A 211 -33.65 2.69 7.47
N PHE A 212 -33.16 3.18 8.58
CA PHE A 212 -32.46 4.46 8.63
C PHE A 212 -31.43 4.44 9.75
N GLY A 213 -30.44 5.32 9.65
CA GLY A 213 -29.41 5.36 10.65
C GLY A 213 -28.40 6.48 10.43
N ALA A 214 -27.53 6.63 11.38
CA ALA A 214 -26.42 7.59 11.34
C ALA A 214 -25.11 6.93 11.77
N LYS A 215 -24.00 7.51 11.26
CA LYS A 215 -22.65 7.05 11.60
C LYS A 215 -21.69 8.23 11.62
N VAL A 216 -20.82 8.26 12.63
CA VAL A 216 -19.69 9.19 12.72
C VAL A 216 -18.41 8.35 12.83
N VAL A 217 -17.41 8.72 12.04
CA VAL A 217 -16.05 8.17 12.12
C VAL A 217 -15.09 9.32 12.24
N ARG A 218 -14.23 9.28 13.25
CA ARG A 218 -13.10 10.20 13.39
C ARG A 218 -11.81 9.43 13.34
N LYS A 219 -10.95 9.80 12.38
CA LYS A 219 -9.62 9.23 12.18
C LYS A 219 -8.56 10.26 12.43
N THR A 220 -7.44 9.81 13.01
CA THR A 220 -6.20 10.60 13.06
C THR A 220 -5.07 9.74 12.57
N LYS A 221 -4.14 10.31 11.83
CA LYS A 221 -2.93 9.65 11.38
C LYS A 221 -1.75 10.59 11.50
N ASP A 222 -0.72 10.12 12.18
CA ASP A 222 0.54 10.82 12.36
C ASP A 222 1.66 9.95 11.80
N LYS A 223 2.55 10.55 11.00
CA LYS A 223 3.77 9.93 10.51
C LYS A 223 4.94 10.81 10.88
N ALA A 224 5.91 10.25 11.58
CA ALA A 224 7.17 10.87 11.94
C ALA A 224 8.33 9.98 11.53
N VAL A 225 9.25 10.53 10.77
CA VAL A 225 10.53 9.93 10.39
C VAL A 225 11.62 10.86 10.84
N ASP A 226 12.64 10.32 11.50
CA ASP A 226 13.93 10.94 11.73
C ASP A 226 14.98 10.13 10.98
N PHE A 227 15.75 10.81 10.15
CA PHE A 227 16.80 10.19 9.34
C PHE A 227 18.11 10.93 9.56
N TYR A 228 19.16 10.16 9.86
CA TYR A 228 20.50 10.68 10.13
C TYR A 228 21.52 10.00 9.25
N GLU A 229 22.44 10.80 8.71
CA GLU A 229 23.69 10.34 8.07
C GLU A 229 24.86 10.60 9.00
N TYR A 230 25.83 9.72 8.95
CA TYR A 230 27.00 9.74 9.81
C TYR A 230 28.29 9.65 8.99
N SER A 231 29.24 10.53 9.31
CA SER A 231 30.57 10.52 8.72
C SER A 231 31.60 10.18 9.80
N PRO A 232 32.40 9.11 9.64
CA PRO A 232 33.47 8.82 10.58
C PRO A 232 34.54 9.91 10.54
N LEU A 233 35.03 10.35 11.69
CA LEU A 233 36.09 11.36 11.81
C LEU A 233 37.45 10.85 11.34
N ASP A 234 37.66 9.54 11.38
CA ASP A 234 38.83 8.84 10.84
C ASP A 234 38.33 7.73 9.90
N GLU A 235 38.24 8.08 8.60
CA GLU A 235 37.73 7.19 7.57
C GLU A 235 38.63 5.95 7.36
N ASP A 236 39.96 6.11 7.44
CA ASP A 236 40.91 5.02 7.24
C ASP A 236 40.75 3.98 8.35
N ALA A 237 40.75 4.42 9.62
CA ALA A 237 40.52 3.53 10.76
C ALA A 237 39.12 2.88 10.72
N PHE A 238 38.11 3.60 10.26
CA PHE A 238 36.76 3.06 10.10
C PHE A 238 36.72 1.96 9.03
N MET A 239 37.36 2.19 7.88
CA MET A 239 37.43 1.22 6.77
C MET A 239 38.21 -0.03 7.21
N GLU A 240 39.39 0.13 7.87
CA GLU A 240 40.16 -0.99 8.40
C GLU A 240 39.34 -1.84 9.38
N ASN A 241 38.59 -1.21 10.28
CA ASN A 241 37.71 -1.90 11.22
C ASN A 241 36.54 -2.59 10.53
N SER A 242 35.95 -1.95 9.51
CA SER A 242 34.83 -2.53 8.72
C SER A 242 35.28 -3.82 8.02
N LEU A 243 36.46 -3.81 7.40
CA LEU A 243 37.03 -4.97 6.71
C LEU A 243 37.42 -6.12 7.66
N LYS A 244 37.80 -5.83 8.90
CA LYS A 244 38.07 -6.85 9.95
C LYS A 244 36.80 -7.52 10.47
N ASN A 245 35.62 -6.86 10.30
CA ASN A 245 34.34 -7.29 10.85
C ASN A 245 33.33 -7.64 9.74
N THR A 246 33.77 -8.45 8.80
CA THR A 246 32.97 -8.87 7.66
C THR A 246 32.26 -10.21 7.87
N VAL A 247 31.31 -10.51 7.01
CA VAL A 247 30.63 -11.79 6.90
C VAL A 247 30.55 -12.24 5.45
N ASP A 248 30.89 -13.49 5.20
CA ASP A 248 30.71 -14.10 3.88
C ASP A 248 29.27 -14.60 3.72
N GLN A 249 28.55 -14.02 2.76
CA GLN A 249 27.19 -14.37 2.39
C GLN A 249 27.14 -15.18 1.08
N SER A 250 28.26 -15.69 0.60
CA SER A 250 28.31 -16.55 -0.59
C SER A 250 27.37 -17.73 -0.44
N ASN A 251 26.45 -17.93 -1.39
CA ASN A 251 25.45 -18.97 -1.32
C ASN A 251 25.33 -19.72 -2.64
N LYS A 252 25.72 -20.99 -2.62
CA LYS A 252 25.64 -21.88 -3.81
C LYS A 252 24.21 -22.20 -4.26
N HIS A 253 23.22 -21.81 -3.47
CA HIS A 253 21.80 -22.05 -3.77
C HIS A 253 21.03 -20.75 -4.02
N PHE A 254 21.72 -19.67 -4.39
CA PHE A 254 21.06 -18.40 -4.71
C PHE A 254 20.15 -18.55 -5.94
N MET A 255 18.91 -18.13 -5.78
CA MET A 255 17.88 -18.19 -6.84
C MET A 255 18.00 -17.00 -7.81
N PRO A 256 17.61 -17.14 -9.09
CA PRO A 256 17.22 -18.39 -9.75
C PRO A 256 18.43 -19.21 -10.22
N ASN A 257 18.25 -20.54 -10.25
CA ASN A 257 19.18 -21.51 -10.85
C ASN A 257 20.61 -21.52 -10.31
N ASN A 258 20.86 -21.02 -9.10
CA ASN A 258 22.20 -20.90 -8.49
C ASN A 258 23.20 -20.08 -9.34
N LYS A 259 22.68 -19.22 -10.22
CA LYS A 259 23.46 -18.44 -11.17
C LYS A 259 24.12 -17.22 -10.50
N TYR A 260 23.41 -16.62 -9.54
CA TYR A 260 23.84 -15.39 -8.86
C TYR A 260 24.62 -15.72 -7.59
N GLN A 261 25.62 -14.90 -7.28
CA GLN A 261 26.44 -15.06 -6.08
C GLN A 261 26.51 -13.72 -5.34
N THR A 262 26.23 -13.76 -4.06
CA THR A 262 26.58 -12.69 -3.12
C THR A 262 28.00 -12.91 -2.61
N GLY A 263 28.59 -11.92 -1.96
CA GLY A 263 29.99 -11.97 -1.53
C GLY A 263 30.17 -11.61 -0.05
N ILE A 264 31.19 -10.82 0.23
CA ILE A 264 31.57 -10.38 1.57
C ILE A 264 30.95 -9.01 1.84
N TYR A 265 30.41 -8.84 3.05
CA TYR A 265 29.73 -7.63 3.54
C TYR A 265 30.24 -7.28 4.94
N ALA A 266 30.09 -6.02 5.37
CA ALA A 266 30.19 -5.71 6.79
C ALA A 266 29.15 -6.53 7.58
N SER A 267 29.54 -7.08 8.72
CA SER A 267 28.63 -7.90 9.52
C SER A 267 27.53 -7.04 10.17
N LYS A 268 26.35 -7.62 10.37
CA LYS A 268 25.26 -6.95 11.08
C LYS A 268 25.61 -6.65 12.53
N GLU A 269 26.45 -7.48 13.15
CA GLU A 269 26.94 -7.30 14.49
C GLU A 269 27.81 -6.05 14.60
N TYR A 270 28.73 -5.86 13.65
CA TYR A 270 29.56 -4.66 13.57
C TYR A 270 28.71 -3.42 13.32
N THR A 271 27.87 -3.44 12.28
CA THR A 271 27.00 -2.30 11.93
C THR A 271 26.08 -1.92 13.08
N GLY A 272 25.54 -2.92 13.80
CA GLY A 272 24.67 -2.70 14.95
C GLY A 272 25.39 -2.14 16.18
N ALA A 273 26.65 -2.52 16.39
CA ALA A 273 27.42 -2.11 17.56
C ALA A 273 28.10 -0.73 17.42
N LEU A 274 28.04 -0.09 16.24
CA LEU A 274 28.60 1.25 16.04
C LEU A 274 27.95 2.26 17.00
N ASP A 275 28.79 2.97 17.77
CA ASP A 275 28.34 4.05 18.68
C ASP A 275 28.17 5.35 17.89
N LEU A 276 27.13 5.41 17.04
CA LEU A 276 26.85 6.49 16.11
C LEU A 276 26.55 7.83 16.81
N ASN A 277 26.21 7.82 18.11
CA ASN A 277 25.97 9.04 18.86
C ASN A 277 27.23 9.57 19.57
N ASN A 278 28.39 8.94 19.36
CA ASN A 278 29.65 9.38 19.94
C ASN A 278 30.30 10.45 19.05
N PRO A 279 30.28 11.75 19.46
CA PRO A 279 30.82 12.84 18.65
C PRO A 279 32.36 12.82 18.54
N ALA A 280 33.04 11.95 19.27
CA ALA A 280 34.47 11.72 19.11
C ALA A 280 34.82 10.72 17.99
N LEU A 281 33.81 10.01 17.46
CA LEU A 281 33.97 9.02 16.41
C LEU A 281 33.25 9.41 15.11
N PHE A 282 32.11 10.08 15.24
CA PHE A 282 31.24 10.38 14.10
C PHE A 282 30.73 11.83 14.14
N GLU A 283 30.72 12.46 12.98
CA GLU A 283 29.87 13.60 12.70
C GLU A 283 28.48 13.08 12.38
N LYS A 284 27.44 13.73 12.94
CA LYS A 284 26.03 13.34 12.78
C LYS A 284 25.26 14.48 12.12
N GLU A 285 24.62 14.19 11.00
CA GLU A 285 23.78 15.12 10.26
C GLU A 285 22.36 14.60 10.17
N GLN A 286 21.36 15.45 10.41
CA GLN A 286 19.96 15.11 10.13
C GLN A 286 19.64 15.44 8.69
N VAL A 287 19.26 14.43 7.91
CA VAL A 287 18.90 14.59 6.50
C VAL A 287 17.53 15.23 6.38
N GLN A 288 17.52 16.53 6.08
CA GLN A 288 16.32 17.35 6.09
C GLN A 288 15.31 16.94 5.03
N GLU A 289 15.76 16.47 3.87
CA GLU A 289 14.90 15.99 2.78
C GLU A 289 13.97 14.86 3.25
N GLU A 290 14.49 13.92 4.05
CA GLU A 290 13.73 12.76 4.54
C GLU A 290 12.58 13.15 5.50
N LEU A 291 12.70 14.32 6.14
CA LEU A 291 11.65 14.85 7.03
C LEU A 291 10.44 15.38 6.24
N ALA A 292 10.58 15.66 4.96
CA ALA A 292 9.48 16.19 4.12
C ALA A 292 8.30 15.22 4.03
N GLY A 293 8.53 13.92 4.24
CA GLY A 293 7.48 12.89 4.30
C GLY A 293 6.64 12.87 5.57
N ASN A 294 6.97 13.68 6.58
CA ASN A 294 6.27 13.73 7.87
C ASN A 294 4.95 14.51 7.77
N PHE A 295 3.89 14.00 8.40
CA PHE A 295 2.59 14.67 8.38
C PHE A 295 1.70 14.28 9.56
N GLU A 296 0.72 15.15 9.81
CA GLU A 296 -0.41 14.93 10.70
C GLU A 296 -1.71 15.08 9.89
N ALA A 297 -2.62 14.12 10.01
CA ALA A 297 -3.91 14.17 9.33
C ALA A 297 -5.05 13.85 10.29
N ARG A 298 -6.18 14.51 10.08
CA ARG A 298 -7.43 14.24 10.79
C ARG A 298 -8.59 14.25 9.81
N GLU A 299 -9.40 13.21 9.85
CA GLU A 299 -10.62 13.09 9.08
C GLU A 299 -11.80 12.85 10.01
N THR A 300 -12.92 13.52 9.76
CA THR A 300 -14.21 13.24 10.41
C THR A 300 -15.26 13.06 9.32
N VAL A 301 -15.87 11.88 9.28
CA VAL A 301 -16.97 11.56 8.37
C VAL A 301 -18.24 11.38 9.18
N SER A 302 -19.21 12.27 8.97
CA SER A 302 -20.56 12.19 9.54
C SER A 302 -21.52 11.81 8.45
N SER A 303 -22.38 10.83 8.67
CA SER A 303 -23.28 10.32 7.64
C SER A 303 -24.63 9.89 8.19
N GLY A 304 -25.65 10.02 7.35
CA GLY A 304 -26.97 9.50 7.58
C GLY A 304 -27.50 8.77 6.35
N TYR A 305 -28.40 7.82 6.54
CA TYR A 305 -29.04 7.12 5.44
C TYR A 305 -30.50 6.79 5.72
N VAL A 306 -31.25 6.65 4.64
CA VAL A 306 -32.58 6.06 4.62
C VAL A 306 -32.63 5.01 3.50
N ARG A 307 -33.26 3.86 3.78
CA ARG A 307 -33.46 2.77 2.83
C ARG A 307 -34.86 2.18 3.00
N PHE A 308 -35.51 1.95 1.88
CA PHE A 308 -36.80 1.29 1.85
C PHE A 308 -36.69 -0.04 1.08
N ASP A 309 -37.00 -1.14 1.75
CA ASP A 309 -37.07 -2.48 1.17
C ASP A 309 -38.56 -2.78 0.89
N SER A 310 -38.94 -2.89 -0.38
CA SER A 310 -40.31 -3.12 -0.81
C SER A 310 -40.48 -4.50 -1.46
N LYS A 311 -41.48 -5.23 -1.01
CA LYS A 311 -41.93 -6.45 -1.65
C LYS A 311 -43.02 -6.08 -2.67
N ILE A 312 -42.61 -5.90 -3.94
CA ILE A 312 -43.54 -5.49 -5.02
C ILE A 312 -44.49 -6.63 -5.35
N THR A 313 -43.97 -7.83 -5.47
CA THR A 313 -44.72 -9.09 -5.58
C THR A 313 -44.05 -10.18 -4.74
N ASP A 314 -44.64 -11.37 -4.68
CA ASP A 314 -44.00 -12.52 -4.00
C ASP A 314 -42.64 -12.92 -4.64
N ARG A 315 -42.39 -12.48 -5.87
CA ARG A 315 -41.17 -12.80 -6.65
C ARG A 315 -40.26 -11.62 -6.88
N ILE A 316 -40.72 -10.39 -6.68
CA ILE A 316 -39.95 -9.16 -6.96
C ILE A 316 -39.80 -8.35 -5.68
N GLU A 317 -38.55 -8.15 -5.31
CA GLU A 317 -38.13 -7.27 -4.21
C GLU A 317 -37.36 -6.08 -4.76
N LEU A 318 -37.67 -4.88 -4.29
CA LEU A 318 -37.01 -3.62 -4.61
C LEU A 318 -36.41 -3.04 -3.34
N MET A 319 -35.14 -2.69 -3.38
CA MET A 319 -34.45 -1.96 -2.31
C MET A 319 -33.98 -0.63 -2.88
N SER A 320 -34.40 0.47 -2.29
CA SER A 320 -34.00 1.82 -2.67
C SER A 320 -33.48 2.56 -1.44
N GLY A 321 -32.42 3.33 -1.61
CA GLY A 321 -31.81 4.05 -0.49
C GLY A 321 -30.99 5.25 -0.94
N LEU A 322 -30.78 6.17 0.01
CA LEU A 322 -29.90 7.30 -0.13
C LEU A 322 -29.07 7.43 1.15
N ARG A 323 -27.78 7.57 0.98
CA ARG A 323 -26.84 7.91 2.04
C ARG A 323 -26.19 9.25 1.74
N ILE A 324 -26.07 10.09 2.73
CA ILE A 324 -25.38 11.39 2.68
C ILE A 324 -24.19 11.31 3.61
N GLU A 325 -23.01 11.71 3.10
CA GLU A 325 -21.77 11.78 3.88
C GLU A 325 -21.19 13.18 3.84
N ASN A 326 -20.94 13.76 5.00
CA ASN A 326 -20.17 14.99 5.18
C ASN A 326 -18.78 14.63 5.71
N THR A 327 -17.75 14.93 4.93
CA THR A 327 -16.35 14.69 5.27
C THR A 327 -15.65 15.99 5.58
N ASN A 328 -14.99 16.07 6.75
CA ASN A 328 -14.15 17.18 7.16
C ASN A 328 -12.72 16.67 7.35
N LEU A 329 -11.79 17.34 6.71
CA LEU A 329 -10.38 16.98 6.66
C LEU A 329 -9.52 18.13 7.19
N ALA A 330 -8.42 17.78 7.87
CA ALA A 330 -7.42 18.75 8.28
C ALA A 330 -6.04 18.08 8.24
N TYR A 331 -5.06 18.74 7.62
CA TYR A 331 -3.71 18.20 7.45
C TYR A 331 -2.66 19.24 7.77
N THR A 332 -1.49 18.77 8.19
CA THR A 332 -0.26 19.53 8.32
C THR A 332 0.86 18.68 7.75
N GLY A 333 1.61 19.18 6.80
CA GLY A 333 2.77 18.52 6.20
C GLY A 333 4.08 19.21 6.53
N ARG A 334 5.08 18.95 5.73
CA ARG A 334 6.40 19.59 5.77
C ARG A 334 6.75 20.12 4.39
N THR A 335 7.57 21.16 4.36
CA THR A 335 8.25 21.67 3.17
C THR A 335 9.74 21.43 3.32
N TYR A 336 10.42 21.09 2.25
CA TYR A 336 11.87 21.02 2.20
C TYR A 336 12.40 22.07 1.22
N ASP A 337 13.34 22.85 1.66
CA ASP A 337 14.11 23.78 0.83
C ASP A 337 15.54 23.24 0.68
N ALA A 338 15.90 22.82 -0.53
CA ALA A 338 17.19 22.19 -0.79
C ALA A 338 18.36 23.18 -0.89
N ASP A 339 18.12 24.50 -1.09
CA ASP A 339 19.20 25.50 -1.09
C ASP A 339 19.65 25.82 0.33
N GLU A 340 18.69 25.87 1.25
CA GLU A 340 18.96 26.17 2.65
C GLU A 340 19.12 24.89 3.48
N ASP A 341 18.85 23.74 2.88
CA ASP A 341 18.79 22.41 3.52
C ASP A 341 17.99 22.41 4.81
N ILE A 342 16.79 22.96 4.76
CA ILE A 342 15.89 23.05 5.92
C ILE A 342 14.51 22.48 5.63
N THR A 343 13.91 21.88 6.65
CA THR A 343 12.54 21.39 6.60
C THR A 343 11.65 22.17 7.57
N GLY A 344 10.63 22.83 7.02
CA GLY A 344 9.64 23.60 7.75
C GLY A 344 8.28 22.89 7.86
N LYS A 345 7.52 23.18 8.92
CA LYS A 345 6.13 22.74 9.05
C LYS A 345 5.20 23.64 8.25
N THR A 346 4.31 23.08 7.42
CA THR A 346 3.32 23.86 6.67
C THR A 346 2.21 24.37 7.58
N GLU A 347 1.47 25.38 7.13
CA GLU A 347 0.23 25.76 7.77
C GLU A 347 -0.80 24.62 7.67
N ARG A 348 -1.68 24.58 8.66
CA ARG A 348 -2.75 23.58 8.69
C ARG A 348 -3.82 23.89 7.65
N GLN A 349 -3.94 23.00 6.66
CA GLN A 349 -4.99 23.07 5.66
C GLN A 349 -6.25 22.35 6.14
N ARG A 350 -7.42 22.79 5.62
CA ARG A 350 -8.73 22.20 5.90
C ARG A 350 -9.52 22.08 4.62
N ASN A 351 -10.23 20.96 4.45
CA ASN A 351 -11.15 20.75 3.35
C ASN A 351 -12.43 20.09 3.87
N SER A 352 -13.55 20.36 3.24
CA SER A 352 -14.82 19.72 3.57
C SER A 352 -15.68 19.55 2.32
N TYR A 353 -16.39 18.41 2.22
CA TYR A 353 -17.29 18.12 1.12
C TYR A 353 -18.43 17.20 1.54
N ILE A 354 -19.51 17.24 0.76
CA ILE A 354 -20.70 16.40 0.96
C ILE A 354 -20.89 15.52 -0.27
N ASN A 355 -21.17 14.23 -0.03
CA ASN A 355 -21.47 13.26 -1.07
C ASN A 355 -22.85 12.66 -0.87
N PHE A 356 -23.57 12.48 -2.00
CA PHE A 356 -24.85 11.78 -2.07
C PHE A 356 -24.62 10.42 -2.73
N LEU A 357 -25.03 9.35 -2.07
CA LEU A 357 -24.76 7.98 -2.48
C LEU A 357 -26.09 7.22 -2.60
N PRO A 358 -26.81 7.37 -3.73
CA PRO A 358 -28.03 6.63 -4.02
C PRO A 358 -27.74 5.16 -4.30
N SER A 359 -28.70 4.29 -3.98
CA SER A 359 -28.66 2.87 -4.29
C SER A 359 -30.06 2.37 -4.68
N LEU A 360 -30.08 1.53 -5.70
CA LEU A 360 -31.29 0.82 -6.16
C LEU A 360 -30.92 -0.62 -6.46
N LEU A 361 -31.65 -1.57 -5.91
CA LEU A 361 -31.44 -2.98 -6.14
C LEU A 361 -32.79 -3.66 -6.40
N VAL A 362 -32.88 -4.40 -7.50
CA VAL A 362 -34.02 -5.23 -7.85
C VAL A 362 -33.60 -6.69 -7.78
N LYS A 363 -34.36 -7.50 -7.07
CA LYS A 363 -34.22 -8.95 -7.05
C LYS A 363 -35.50 -9.58 -7.58
N TRP A 364 -35.36 -10.38 -8.63
CA TRP A 364 -36.46 -11.12 -9.23
C TRP A 364 -36.20 -12.61 -9.12
N ASN A 365 -37.00 -13.29 -8.30
CA ASN A 365 -37.05 -14.76 -8.22
C ASN A 365 -37.99 -15.23 -9.36
N VAL A 366 -37.44 -15.46 -10.56
CA VAL A 366 -38.22 -15.89 -11.73
C VAL A 366 -38.95 -17.19 -11.42
N ASN A 367 -38.24 -18.12 -10.78
CA ASN A 367 -38.78 -19.29 -10.12
C ASN A 367 -37.88 -19.67 -8.93
N ASP A 368 -38.07 -20.85 -8.32
CA ASP A 368 -37.31 -21.27 -7.16
C ASP A 368 -35.82 -21.48 -7.46
N ASP A 369 -35.53 -21.91 -8.68
CA ASP A 369 -34.19 -22.27 -9.15
C ASP A 369 -33.47 -21.13 -9.89
N PHE A 370 -34.19 -20.13 -10.42
CA PHE A 370 -33.64 -19.06 -11.24
C PHE A 370 -33.91 -17.68 -10.67
N LYS A 371 -32.84 -16.92 -10.46
CA LYS A 371 -32.89 -15.57 -9.87
C LYS A 371 -32.14 -14.58 -10.75
N VAL A 372 -32.70 -13.40 -10.91
CA VAL A 372 -32.08 -12.27 -11.60
C VAL A 372 -31.95 -11.10 -10.63
N ARG A 373 -30.80 -10.41 -10.66
CA ARG A 373 -30.56 -9.22 -9.85
C ARG A 373 -30.04 -8.11 -10.75
N GLY A 374 -30.58 -6.92 -10.55
CA GLY A 374 -30.08 -5.70 -11.15
C GLY A 374 -29.78 -4.69 -10.06
N SER A 375 -28.68 -3.96 -10.18
CA SER A 375 -28.34 -2.91 -9.23
C SER A 375 -27.80 -1.65 -9.90
N PHE A 376 -28.10 -0.52 -9.27
CA PHE A 376 -27.46 0.76 -9.49
C PHE A 376 -26.98 1.29 -8.15
N THR A 377 -25.69 1.64 -8.06
CA THR A 377 -25.13 2.26 -6.86
C THR A 377 -24.13 3.33 -7.22
N GLN A 378 -24.12 4.40 -6.44
CA GLN A 378 -23.03 5.37 -6.46
C GLN A 378 -22.13 5.13 -5.23
N THR A 379 -20.84 5.02 -5.48
CA THR A 379 -19.80 4.82 -4.46
C THR A 379 -18.71 5.86 -4.59
N LEU A 380 -17.85 5.98 -3.58
CA LEU A 380 -16.71 6.88 -3.60
C LEU A 380 -15.45 6.22 -3.04
N SER A 381 -14.30 6.70 -3.52
CA SER A 381 -12.97 6.41 -2.97
C SER A 381 -12.29 7.72 -2.59
N ARG A 382 -11.88 7.84 -1.31
CA ARG A 382 -11.22 9.05 -0.82
C ARG A 382 -9.74 9.06 -1.21
N PRO A 383 -9.16 10.27 -1.44
CA PRO A 383 -7.72 10.41 -1.67
C PRO A 383 -6.91 9.84 -0.50
N LYS A 384 -5.70 9.35 -0.80
CA LYS A 384 -4.74 8.97 0.23
C LYS A 384 -4.29 10.21 1.01
N TYR A 385 -4.03 10.10 2.32
CA TYR A 385 -3.57 11.25 3.11
C TYR A 385 -2.25 11.83 2.59
N SER A 386 -1.33 10.99 2.13
CA SER A 386 -0.07 11.46 1.54
C SER A 386 -0.25 12.34 0.29
N ALA A 387 -1.31 12.12 -0.49
CA ALA A 387 -1.63 12.95 -1.64
C ALA A 387 -2.29 14.28 -1.25
N LEU A 388 -3.01 14.31 -0.12
CA LEU A 388 -3.71 15.48 0.40
C LEU A 388 -2.81 16.41 1.22
N VAL A 389 -1.75 15.86 1.83
CA VAL A 389 -0.86 16.64 2.70
C VAL A 389 -0.18 17.73 1.87
N PRO A 390 -0.23 19.01 2.28
CA PRO A 390 0.39 20.12 1.57
C PRO A 390 1.91 20.11 1.78
N SER A 391 2.58 19.03 1.41
CA SER A 391 4.04 18.92 1.46
C SER A 391 4.65 19.42 0.16
N VAL A 392 5.79 20.08 0.27
CA VAL A 392 6.59 20.50 -0.89
C VAL A 392 7.96 19.84 -0.74
N ASN A 393 8.30 18.99 -1.70
CA ASN A 393 9.61 18.36 -1.78
C ASN A 393 10.33 18.90 -3.02
N ILE A 394 11.49 19.52 -2.81
CA ILE A 394 12.30 20.17 -3.84
C ILE A 394 13.60 19.39 -3.99
N LYS A 395 13.89 18.94 -5.21
CA LYS A 395 15.17 18.34 -5.62
C LYS A 395 15.83 19.24 -6.65
N ARG A 396 16.53 20.27 -6.21
CA ARG A 396 17.12 21.27 -7.12
C ARG A 396 18.24 20.70 -7.98
N SER A 397 19.04 19.75 -7.43
CA SER A 397 20.05 19.03 -8.22
C SER A 397 19.46 18.35 -9.47
N ASP A 398 18.25 17.83 -9.33
CA ASP A 398 17.54 17.13 -10.41
C ASP A 398 16.53 18.04 -11.13
N ASN A 399 16.42 19.29 -10.66
CA ASN A 399 15.45 20.28 -11.13
C ASN A 399 13.99 19.78 -11.05
N GLU A 400 13.66 19.08 -9.97
CA GLU A 400 12.36 18.47 -9.70
C GLU A 400 11.69 19.10 -8.48
N ILE A 401 10.35 19.19 -8.52
CA ILE A 401 9.51 19.58 -7.39
C ILE A 401 8.26 18.70 -7.32
N THR A 402 7.92 18.22 -6.13
CA THR A 402 6.67 17.50 -5.86
C THR A 402 5.86 18.24 -4.82
N ILE A 403 4.58 18.51 -5.12
CA ILE A 403 3.67 19.24 -4.22
C ILE A 403 2.41 18.41 -4.00
N GLY A 404 2.03 18.20 -2.72
CA GLY A 404 0.75 17.59 -2.38
C GLY A 404 -0.44 18.50 -2.74
N ASN A 405 -1.64 17.93 -2.86
CA ASN A 405 -2.84 18.66 -3.28
C ASN A 405 -3.99 18.53 -2.27
N PRO A 406 -4.14 19.52 -1.37
CA PRO A 406 -5.25 19.53 -0.40
C PRO A 406 -6.65 19.64 -1.02
N GLU A 407 -6.76 20.06 -2.28
CA GLU A 407 -8.02 20.28 -2.98
C GLU A 407 -8.58 19.04 -3.67
N LEU A 408 -7.88 17.89 -3.56
CA LEU A 408 -8.34 16.65 -4.15
C LEU A 408 -9.75 16.30 -3.70
N LYS A 409 -10.58 15.97 -4.68
CA LYS A 409 -11.92 15.44 -4.49
C LYS A 409 -11.88 13.91 -4.43
N PRO A 410 -12.85 13.28 -3.77
CA PRO A 410 -12.99 11.84 -3.87
C PRO A 410 -13.31 11.41 -5.30
N THR A 411 -12.70 10.32 -5.75
CA THR A 411 -13.13 9.60 -6.95
C THR A 411 -14.55 9.07 -6.72
N THR A 412 -15.45 9.27 -7.65
CA THR A 412 -16.82 8.73 -7.60
C THR A 412 -17.04 7.67 -8.68
N SER A 413 -17.87 6.67 -8.39
CA SER A 413 -18.20 5.62 -9.34
C SER A 413 -19.69 5.35 -9.37
N TYR A 414 -20.28 5.38 -10.56
CA TYR A 414 -21.64 4.92 -10.84
C TYR A 414 -21.55 3.48 -11.34
N ASN A 415 -22.13 2.55 -10.58
CA ASN A 415 -22.03 1.13 -10.85
C ASN A 415 -23.39 0.60 -11.27
N PHE A 416 -23.42 -0.12 -12.38
CA PHE A 416 -24.59 -0.83 -12.91
C PHE A 416 -24.23 -2.30 -13.02
N ASP A 417 -24.96 -3.16 -12.33
CA ASP A 417 -24.74 -4.59 -12.32
C ASP A 417 -26.02 -5.32 -12.70
N LEU A 418 -25.89 -6.35 -13.52
CA LEU A 418 -26.95 -7.30 -13.84
C LEU A 418 -26.40 -8.71 -13.71
N SER A 419 -27.03 -9.55 -12.90
CA SER A 419 -26.64 -10.93 -12.72
C SER A 419 -27.83 -11.89 -12.79
N ALA A 420 -27.55 -13.10 -13.24
CA ALA A 420 -28.51 -14.18 -13.32
C ALA A 420 -27.88 -15.46 -12.71
N ASP A 421 -28.57 -16.07 -11.77
CA ASP A 421 -28.13 -17.27 -11.07
C ASP A 421 -29.12 -18.41 -11.28
N TYR A 422 -28.63 -19.56 -11.70
CA TYR A 422 -29.41 -20.78 -11.78
C TYR A 422 -28.87 -21.80 -10.79
N TYR A 423 -29.72 -22.22 -9.84
CA TYR A 423 -29.42 -23.21 -8.82
C TYR A 423 -29.90 -24.57 -9.27
N PHE A 424 -29.01 -25.52 -9.37
CA PHE A 424 -29.42 -26.91 -9.65
C PHE A 424 -30.07 -27.53 -8.42
N ARG A 425 -31.02 -28.41 -8.60
CA ARG A 425 -31.68 -29.14 -7.50
C ARG A 425 -30.73 -30.03 -6.70
N SER A 426 -29.59 -30.43 -7.29
CA SER A 426 -28.44 -30.99 -6.60
C SER A 426 -27.48 -29.87 -6.17
N ILE A 427 -26.31 -30.21 -5.63
CA ILE A 427 -25.26 -29.22 -5.32
C ILE A 427 -24.73 -28.63 -6.64
N GLY A 428 -25.08 -27.38 -6.94
CA GLY A 428 -24.55 -26.68 -8.10
C GLY A 428 -25.17 -25.32 -8.37
N LEU A 429 -24.39 -24.46 -9.06
CA LEU A 429 -24.73 -23.10 -9.43
C LEU A 429 -24.11 -22.75 -10.77
N VAL A 430 -24.89 -22.11 -11.65
CA VAL A 430 -24.40 -21.34 -12.79
C VAL A 430 -24.75 -19.89 -12.51
N SER A 431 -23.76 -19.02 -12.62
CA SER A 431 -23.93 -17.57 -12.48
C SER A 431 -23.34 -16.86 -13.68
N ALA A 432 -24.04 -15.89 -14.21
CA ALA A 432 -23.56 -14.98 -15.25
C ALA A 432 -23.85 -13.54 -14.79
N GLY A 433 -22.87 -12.68 -14.92
CA GLY A 433 -22.97 -11.27 -14.59
C GLY A 433 -22.36 -10.38 -15.65
N ILE A 434 -22.92 -9.18 -15.80
CA ILE A 434 -22.36 -8.08 -16.56
C ILE A 434 -22.35 -6.87 -15.66
N PHE A 435 -21.26 -6.12 -15.67
CA PHE A 435 -21.14 -4.89 -14.91
C PHE A 435 -20.60 -3.76 -15.79
N TYR A 436 -21.05 -2.55 -15.47
CA TYR A 436 -20.55 -1.32 -16.05
C TYR A 436 -20.30 -0.32 -14.94
N LYS A 437 -19.12 0.31 -14.94
CA LYS A 437 -18.74 1.36 -13.99
C LYS A 437 -18.30 2.59 -14.76
N LYS A 438 -18.93 3.72 -14.45
CA LYS A 438 -18.44 5.04 -14.85
C LYS A 438 -17.75 5.65 -13.64
N ILE A 439 -16.47 5.96 -13.79
CA ILE A 439 -15.61 6.49 -12.72
C ILE A 439 -15.27 7.93 -13.10
N ASP A 440 -15.61 8.86 -12.22
CA ASP A 440 -15.34 10.28 -12.38
C ASP A 440 -14.29 10.72 -11.34
N ASP A 441 -13.49 11.74 -11.70
CA ASP A 441 -12.48 12.35 -10.81
C ASP A 441 -11.44 11.36 -10.25
N PHE A 442 -11.02 10.33 -11.02
CA PHE A 442 -9.95 9.46 -10.51
C PHE A 442 -8.63 10.23 -10.36
N ILE A 443 -7.81 9.80 -9.38
CA ILE A 443 -6.61 10.53 -8.97
C ILE A 443 -5.38 9.91 -9.63
N VAL A 444 -4.56 10.76 -10.26
CA VAL A 444 -3.27 10.42 -10.84
C VAL A 444 -2.21 11.43 -10.41
N ASP A 445 -0.95 11.04 -10.46
CA ASP A 445 0.17 11.96 -10.34
C ASP A 445 0.43 12.60 -11.72
N GLN A 446 0.06 13.87 -11.84
CA GLN A 446 0.36 14.66 -13.03
C GLN A 446 1.81 15.12 -12.98
N VAL A 447 2.53 14.91 -14.07
CA VAL A 447 3.86 15.46 -14.31
C VAL A 447 3.73 16.59 -15.33
N SER A 448 4.29 17.75 -15.02
CA SER A 448 4.35 18.92 -15.93
C SER A 448 5.77 19.44 -15.99
N THR A 449 6.07 20.19 -17.05
CA THR A 449 7.38 20.82 -17.25
C THR A 449 7.29 22.34 -17.04
N ASN A 450 8.45 22.98 -16.86
CA ASN A 450 8.57 24.44 -16.74
C ASN A 450 7.69 25.08 -15.64
N TYR A 451 7.61 24.42 -14.49
CA TYR A 451 6.84 24.91 -13.34
C TYR A 451 7.65 25.93 -12.54
N GLU A 452 7.12 27.16 -12.38
CA GLU A 452 7.72 28.20 -11.56
C GLU A 452 7.23 28.12 -10.10
N TYR A 453 8.16 28.00 -9.16
CA TYR A 453 7.88 28.01 -7.74
C TYR A 453 8.94 28.85 -7.01
N GLN A 454 8.51 29.88 -6.26
CA GLN A 454 9.38 30.80 -5.50
C GLN A 454 10.51 31.41 -6.35
N GLY A 455 10.21 31.75 -7.62
CA GLY A 455 11.17 32.35 -8.55
C GLY A 455 12.13 31.39 -9.23
N ASN A 456 12.04 30.09 -8.96
CA ASN A 456 12.81 29.03 -9.63
C ASN A 456 11.91 28.28 -10.61
N VAL A 457 12.48 27.86 -11.76
CA VAL A 457 11.77 27.06 -12.76
C VAL A 457 12.24 25.62 -12.68
N TYR A 458 11.31 24.70 -12.47
CA TYR A 458 11.55 23.25 -12.36
C TYR A 458 11.17 22.57 -13.66
N THR A 459 12.05 21.71 -14.18
CA THR A 459 11.81 20.95 -15.42
C THR A 459 10.83 19.79 -15.19
N ARG A 460 10.68 19.34 -13.95
CA ARG A 460 9.74 18.31 -13.58
C ARG A 460 8.96 18.70 -12.32
N PHE A 461 7.68 18.94 -12.50
CA PHE A 461 6.72 19.18 -11.43
C PHE A 461 5.77 18.00 -11.32
N THR A 462 5.64 17.40 -10.15
CA THR A 462 4.71 16.30 -9.90
C THR A 462 3.66 16.71 -8.86
N GLN A 463 2.38 16.54 -9.19
CA GLN A 463 1.28 16.79 -8.27
C GLN A 463 0.15 15.77 -8.47
N PRO A 464 -0.41 15.20 -7.39
CA PRO A 464 -1.64 14.41 -7.49
C PRO A 464 -2.82 15.32 -7.88
N LYS A 465 -3.55 14.94 -8.92
CA LYS A 465 -4.74 15.67 -9.42
C LYS A 465 -5.89 14.74 -9.71
N ASN A 466 -7.11 15.26 -9.59
CA ASN A 466 -8.25 14.59 -10.17
C ASN A 466 -8.12 14.69 -11.70
N ALA A 467 -7.92 13.55 -12.32
CA ALA A 467 -7.85 13.41 -13.77
C ALA A 467 -9.23 13.09 -14.35
N GLY A 468 -9.33 12.93 -15.62
CA GLY A 468 -10.58 12.67 -16.33
C GLY A 468 -11.45 11.53 -15.82
N ASN A 469 -12.17 10.91 -16.73
CA ASN A 469 -13.14 9.88 -16.45
C ASN A 469 -12.65 8.53 -16.96
N ALA A 470 -13.15 7.46 -16.37
CA ALA A 470 -12.86 6.11 -16.85
C ALA A 470 -14.15 5.28 -16.91
N ASN A 471 -14.24 4.46 -17.93
CA ASN A 471 -15.32 3.49 -18.10
C ASN A 471 -14.76 2.08 -17.98
N LEU A 472 -15.47 1.24 -17.24
CA LEU A 472 -15.11 -0.16 -17.03
C LEU A 472 -16.33 -1.03 -17.34
N LEU A 473 -16.20 -1.93 -18.31
CA LEU A 473 -17.21 -2.93 -18.67
C LEU A 473 -16.63 -4.32 -18.44
N GLY A 474 -17.41 -5.21 -17.82
CA GLY A 474 -16.95 -6.58 -17.62
C GLY A 474 -18.07 -7.61 -17.63
N VAL A 475 -17.67 -8.84 -17.87
CA VAL A 475 -18.53 -10.03 -17.85
C VAL A 475 -17.90 -11.07 -16.92
N GLU A 476 -18.72 -11.65 -16.07
CA GLU A 476 -18.34 -12.68 -15.11
C GLU A 476 -19.18 -13.93 -15.35
N LEU A 477 -18.53 -15.08 -15.42
CA LEU A 477 -19.17 -16.38 -15.52
C LEU A 477 -18.65 -17.28 -14.41
N SER A 478 -19.55 -17.97 -13.72
CA SER A 478 -19.19 -18.95 -12.70
C SER A 478 -20.01 -20.21 -12.89
N TYR A 479 -19.35 -21.36 -12.84
CA TYR A 479 -20.00 -22.66 -12.88
C TYR A 479 -19.45 -23.51 -11.76
N GLN A 480 -20.37 -24.08 -10.98
CA GLN A 480 -20.06 -25.03 -9.93
C GLN A 480 -21.09 -26.16 -9.97
N ARG A 481 -20.63 -27.41 -10.06
CA ARG A 481 -21.53 -28.57 -9.97
C ARG A 481 -20.79 -29.83 -9.58
N ASP A 482 -21.43 -30.69 -8.76
CA ASP A 482 -20.99 -32.07 -8.57
C ASP A 482 -21.36 -32.95 -9.79
N PHE A 483 -20.64 -34.05 -10.00
CA PHE A 483 -20.91 -34.98 -11.10
C PHE A 483 -21.93 -36.07 -10.74
N GLY A 484 -22.63 -35.95 -9.62
CA GLY A 484 -23.71 -36.86 -9.23
C GLY A 484 -24.87 -36.90 -10.23
N PHE A 485 -25.01 -35.85 -11.07
CA PHE A 485 -25.99 -35.84 -12.18
C PHE A 485 -25.62 -36.78 -13.33
N ILE A 486 -24.36 -37.18 -13.47
CA ILE A 486 -23.88 -38.16 -14.46
C ILE A 486 -24.05 -39.58 -13.90
N ALA A 487 -23.55 -39.81 -12.69
CA ALA A 487 -23.68 -41.07 -11.97
C ALA A 487 -23.61 -40.83 -10.44
N PRO A 488 -24.45 -41.53 -9.63
CA PRO A 488 -24.46 -41.37 -8.17
C PRO A 488 -23.08 -41.60 -7.51
N ALA A 489 -22.24 -42.44 -8.07
CA ALA A 489 -20.88 -42.71 -7.60
C ALA A 489 -19.94 -41.49 -7.74
N LEU A 490 -20.24 -40.54 -8.64
CA LEU A 490 -19.43 -39.36 -8.90
C LEU A 490 -19.86 -38.11 -8.11
N LYS A 491 -20.83 -38.22 -7.21
CA LYS A 491 -21.32 -37.06 -6.42
C LYS A 491 -20.29 -36.43 -5.48
N CYS A 492 -19.20 -37.15 -5.17
CA CYS A 492 -18.07 -36.62 -4.38
C CYS A 492 -17.04 -35.88 -5.24
N ILE A 493 -17.20 -35.87 -6.56
CA ILE A 493 -16.33 -35.17 -7.51
C ILE A 493 -17.16 -34.03 -8.09
N GLY A 494 -16.59 -32.83 -8.12
CA GLY A 494 -17.23 -31.65 -8.72
C GLY A 494 -16.27 -30.81 -9.52
N PHE A 495 -16.82 -29.94 -10.32
CA PHE A 495 -16.08 -28.94 -11.07
C PHE A 495 -16.49 -27.53 -10.58
N TYR A 496 -15.50 -26.67 -10.40
CA TYR A 496 -15.67 -25.25 -10.15
C TYR A 496 -14.78 -24.48 -11.13
N GLY A 497 -15.36 -23.51 -11.82
CA GLY A 497 -14.64 -22.64 -12.73
C GLY A 497 -15.25 -21.24 -12.74
N THR A 498 -14.41 -20.24 -12.83
CA THR A 498 -14.79 -18.83 -13.00
C THR A 498 -14.03 -18.24 -14.17
N TYR A 499 -14.69 -17.36 -14.89
CA TYR A 499 -14.10 -16.57 -15.95
C TYR A 499 -14.54 -15.12 -15.80
N THR A 500 -13.60 -14.20 -15.84
CA THR A 500 -13.88 -12.76 -15.82
C THR A 500 -13.16 -12.12 -17.00
N TYR A 501 -13.90 -11.33 -17.76
CA TYR A 501 -13.35 -10.45 -18.78
C TYR A 501 -13.68 -9.01 -18.41
N THR A 502 -12.67 -8.15 -18.47
CA THR A 502 -12.80 -6.74 -18.15
C THR A 502 -12.16 -5.90 -19.25
N HIS A 503 -12.87 -4.88 -19.68
CA HIS A 503 -12.37 -3.86 -20.61
C HIS A 503 -12.49 -2.50 -19.94
N SER A 504 -11.39 -1.75 -19.88
CA SER A 504 -11.37 -0.38 -19.34
C SER A 504 -10.92 0.61 -20.40
N ARG A 505 -11.47 1.83 -20.33
CA ARG A 505 -11.06 2.96 -21.16
C ARG A 505 -11.03 4.21 -20.31
N VAL A 506 -9.94 4.96 -20.39
CA VAL A 506 -9.80 6.28 -19.78
C VAL A 506 -10.20 7.32 -20.83
N GLU A 507 -11.02 8.28 -20.42
CA GLU A 507 -11.51 9.40 -21.23
C GLU A 507 -11.06 10.72 -20.60
N ASP A 508 -10.93 11.76 -21.43
CA ASP A 508 -10.55 13.11 -21.00
C ASP A 508 -9.19 13.17 -20.26
N PHE A 509 -8.27 12.27 -20.62
CA PHE A 509 -6.92 12.24 -20.07
C PHE A 509 -6.05 13.26 -20.80
N ASN A 510 -6.17 14.52 -20.39
CA ASN A 510 -5.54 15.65 -21.06
C ASN A 510 -4.36 16.15 -20.21
N PHE A 511 -3.23 15.41 -20.23
CA PHE A 511 -2.01 15.77 -19.55
C PHE A 511 -0.91 16.10 -20.53
N GLU A 512 -0.04 17.02 -20.14
CA GLU A 512 1.13 17.43 -20.91
C GLU A 512 1.93 16.22 -21.39
N GLY A 513 2.18 16.15 -22.70
CA GLY A 513 2.87 15.04 -23.36
C GLY A 513 2.01 13.83 -23.70
N ARG A 514 0.71 13.83 -23.33
CA ARG A 514 -0.25 12.73 -23.60
C ARG A 514 -1.60 13.18 -24.16
N GLU A 515 -1.68 14.43 -24.65
CA GLU A 515 -2.90 15.05 -25.13
C GLU A 515 -3.53 14.34 -26.34
N ASN A 516 -2.76 13.51 -27.02
CA ASN A 516 -3.16 12.77 -28.21
C ASN A 516 -3.24 11.25 -28.00
N GLU A 517 -3.06 10.77 -26.77
CA GLU A 517 -3.18 9.34 -26.48
C GLU A 517 -4.63 8.92 -26.35
N GLU A 518 -5.16 8.26 -27.37
CA GLU A 518 -6.50 7.64 -27.32
C GLU A 518 -6.40 6.20 -26.77
N GLY A 519 -7.39 5.82 -25.94
CA GLY A 519 -7.60 4.41 -25.56
C GLY A 519 -6.70 3.91 -24.43
N LEU A 520 -6.23 4.78 -23.55
CA LEU A 520 -5.54 4.37 -22.32
C LEU A 520 -6.45 3.45 -21.48
N SER A 521 -5.89 2.33 -21.02
CA SER A 521 -6.57 1.46 -20.05
C SER A 521 -6.20 1.88 -18.63
N MET A 522 -7.13 1.67 -17.68
CA MET A 522 -6.78 1.80 -16.26
C MET A 522 -5.70 0.77 -15.91
N PRO A 523 -4.70 1.12 -15.08
CA PRO A 523 -3.75 0.14 -14.56
C PRO A 523 -4.50 -0.96 -13.78
N GLY A 524 -4.13 -2.23 -14.04
CA GLY A 524 -4.75 -3.43 -13.46
C GLY A 524 -4.37 -3.65 -12.00
#